data_a0ba51ddca40f0eab1676d6142e61c63
#
_entry.id   a0ba51ddca40f0eab1676d6142e61c63
#
_cell.length_a   1.000
_cell.length_b   1.000
_cell.length_c   1.000
_cell.angle_alpha   90.00
_cell.angle_beta   90.00
_cell.angle_gamma   90.00
#
_symmetry.space_group_name_H-M   'P 1'
#
loop_
_entity.id
_entity.type
_entity.pdbx_description
1 polymer ?
#
loop_
_entity_poly.entity_id
_entity_poly.type
_entity_poly.pdbx_seq_one_letter_code
_entity_poly.pdbx_strand_id
1 'polypeptide(L)'
;FNADAFPRLGSRELRDARPTAPLEIHLAGFSQTVLPGDEDNLVSHIFQDTESLLALHRFCWWPHCVGEDTASWVNVIFDSWVRRFGDDRDGWAWHPYTVAERLINLIKFAKVHGLPGEKVETLTFLSHHGAAIFSHLEYFGENNTGNHLANNGRGLFLGGLELGLDQWADVGGRILIEEGRRIFTSNGLLREGSSHYHLLVTRWYAECWLTA
;
A
#
# COMPACT_ATOMS: atom_id res chain seq x y z
N PHE A 1 -9.00 19.10 7.24
CA PHE A 1 -9.04 17.64 7.42
C PHE A 1 -9.74 17.32 8.75
N ASN A 2 -10.84 16.59 8.75
CA ASN A 2 -11.55 16.21 9.97
C ASN A 2 -11.28 14.72 10.26
N ALA A 3 -10.39 14.45 11.20
CA ALA A 3 -10.00 13.06 11.59
C ALA A 3 -11.20 12.25 12.14
N ASP A 4 -12.24 12.89 12.64
CA ASP A 4 -13.44 12.24 13.16
C ASP A 4 -14.35 11.68 12.05
N ALA A 5 -14.09 12.07 10.79
CA ALA A 5 -14.79 11.54 9.63
C ALA A 5 -14.30 10.13 9.21
N PHE A 6 -13.27 9.57 9.87
CA PHE A 6 -12.68 8.26 9.57
C PHE A 6 -12.97 7.20 10.65
N PRO A 7 -14.23 6.80 10.85
CA PRO A 7 -14.61 5.94 11.98
C PRO A 7 -14.05 4.51 11.88
N ARG A 8 -13.65 4.07 10.69
CA ARG A 8 -13.24 2.68 10.46
C ARG A 8 -11.78 2.39 10.79
N LEU A 9 -10.85 3.33 10.51
CA LEU A 9 -9.42 3.13 10.73
C LEU A 9 -8.87 3.73 12.03
N GLY A 10 -9.60 4.61 12.68
CA GLY A 10 -9.08 5.40 13.81
C GLY A 10 -9.45 4.89 15.20
N SER A 11 -10.01 3.69 15.33
CA SER A 11 -10.48 3.18 16.63
C SER A 11 -9.37 2.59 17.51
N ARG A 12 -8.22 2.28 16.94
CA ARG A 12 -7.03 1.79 17.64
C ARG A 12 -5.82 2.61 17.26
N GLU A 13 -5.07 3.05 18.25
CA GLU A 13 -3.70 3.54 18.07
C GLU A 13 -2.75 2.37 18.38
N LEU A 14 -1.74 2.23 17.55
CA LEU A 14 -0.67 1.31 17.84
C LEU A 14 0.06 1.83 19.09
N ARG A 15 0.31 0.95 20.07
CA ARG A 15 1.04 1.35 21.29
C ARG A 15 2.40 1.90 20.88
N ASP A 16 2.77 3.02 21.47
CA ASP A 16 4.11 3.62 21.32
C ASP A 16 5.14 2.78 22.12
N ALA A 17 5.35 1.55 21.65
CA ALA A 17 6.33 0.63 22.19
C ALA A 17 7.51 0.57 21.21
N ARG A 18 8.71 0.78 21.72
CA ARG A 18 9.92 0.55 20.92
C ARG A 18 10.20 -0.94 20.82
N PRO A 19 10.68 -1.43 19.67
CA PRO A 19 11.05 -2.82 19.54
C PRO A 19 12.24 -3.15 20.47
N THR A 20 12.17 -4.33 21.08
CA THR A 20 13.21 -4.83 22.00
C THR A 20 13.98 -6.02 21.46
N ALA A 21 13.45 -6.67 20.40
CA ALA A 21 14.06 -7.81 19.74
C ALA A 21 14.39 -7.48 18.28
N PRO A 22 15.36 -8.16 17.66
CA PRO A 22 15.66 -8.00 16.24
C PRO A 22 14.45 -8.34 15.36
N LEU A 23 14.36 -7.70 14.19
CA LEU A 23 13.40 -8.00 13.14
C LEU A 23 14.09 -8.68 11.96
N GLU A 24 13.59 -9.84 11.54
CA GLU A 24 13.97 -10.46 10.28
C GLU A 24 13.08 -9.93 9.17
N ILE A 25 13.67 -9.24 8.19
CA ILE A 25 12.97 -8.74 7.01
C ILE A 25 13.35 -9.57 5.80
N HIS A 26 12.33 -10.02 5.06
CA HIS A 26 12.47 -10.72 3.79
C HIS A 26 11.71 -9.95 2.71
N LEU A 27 12.44 -9.36 1.77
CA LEU A 27 11.93 -8.72 0.57
C LEU A 27 12.23 -9.63 -0.64
N ALA A 28 11.85 -9.22 -1.85
CA ALA A 28 11.91 -10.08 -3.04
C ALA A 28 13.30 -10.72 -3.31
N GLY A 29 14.37 -9.94 -3.21
CA GLY A 29 15.76 -10.38 -3.41
C GLY A 29 16.68 -10.05 -2.23
N PHE A 30 16.11 -9.68 -1.07
CA PHE A 30 16.86 -9.14 0.05
C PHE A 30 16.36 -9.69 1.38
N SER A 31 17.30 -10.06 2.26
CA SER A 31 16.99 -10.46 3.62
C SER A 31 17.98 -9.81 4.58
N GLN A 32 17.48 -9.29 5.67
CA GLN A 32 18.31 -8.62 6.69
C GLN A 32 17.70 -8.79 8.08
N THR A 33 18.58 -8.99 9.08
CA THR A 33 18.26 -8.80 10.49
C THR A 33 18.45 -7.33 10.84
N VAL A 34 17.40 -6.66 11.31
CA VAL A 34 17.42 -5.27 11.74
C VAL A 34 17.43 -5.23 13.27
N LEU A 35 18.42 -4.57 13.85
CA LEU A 35 18.51 -4.40 15.31
C LEU A 35 17.73 -3.17 15.75
N PRO A 36 17.17 -3.14 16.96
CA PRO A 36 16.54 -1.94 17.51
C PRO A 36 17.47 -0.73 17.45
N GLY A 37 17.03 0.34 16.80
CA GLY A 37 17.82 1.55 16.53
C GLY A 37 18.46 1.61 15.12
N ASP A 38 18.38 0.54 14.34
CA ASP A 38 18.94 0.47 12.98
C ASP A 38 17.88 0.68 11.87
N GLU A 39 16.67 1.13 12.21
CA GLU A 39 15.58 1.36 11.27
C GLU A 39 15.93 2.33 10.15
N ASP A 40 16.70 3.37 10.44
CA ASP A 40 17.15 4.34 9.44
C ASP A 40 18.12 3.71 8.42
N ASN A 41 18.94 2.73 8.85
CA ASN A 41 19.83 1.99 7.96
C ASN A 41 19.04 1.12 6.98
N LEU A 42 17.97 0.48 7.44
CA LEU A 42 17.07 -0.27 6.56
C LEU A 42 16.40 0.65 5.52
N VAL A 43 15.82 1.75 5.99
CA VAL A 43 15.06 2.69 5.15
C VAL A 43 15.97 3.39 4.14
N SER A 44 17.25 3.63 4.49
CA SER A 44 18.25 4.25 3.61
C SER A 44 19.05 3.24 2.78
N HIS A 45 18.76 1.95 2.89
CA HIS A 45 19.49 0.91 2.18
C HIS A 45 19.43 1.09 0.65
N ILE A 46 20.58 0.93 0.00
CA ILE A 46 20.67 0.96 -1.47
C ILE A 46 20.52 -0.45 -1.99
N PHE A 47 19.35 -0.78 -2.49
CA PHE A 47 19.06 -2.10 -3.05
C PHE A 47 19.72 -2.28 -4.41
N GLN A 48 20.24 -3.49 -4.66
CA GLN A 48 20.81 -3.86 -5.96
C GLN A 48 19.74 -4.19 -7.00
N ASP A 49 18.55 -4.55 -6.54
CA ASP A 49 17.41 -4.88 -7.40
C ASP A 49 16.21 -3.98 -7.09
N THR A 50 15.45 -3.66 -8.14
CA THR A 50 14.29 -2.77 -8.05
C THR A 50 13.14 -3.38 -7.26
N GLU A 51 12.96 -4.71 -7.30
CA GLU A 51 11.81 -5.34 -6.63
C GLU A 51 11.95 -5.30 -5.11
N SER A 52 13.16 -5.46 -4.57
CA SER A 52 13.41 -5.28 -3.12
C SER A 52 13.19 -3.83 -2.69
N LEU A 53 13.64 -2.86 -3.48
CA LEU A 53 13.36 -1.43 -3.26
C LEU A 53 11.85 -1.15 -3.23
N LEU A 54 11.14 -1.65 -4.24
CA LEU A 54 9.69 -1.49 -4.34
C LEU A 54 8.95 -2.20 -3.19
N ALA A 55 9.41 -3.40 -2.78
CA ALA A 55 8.83 -4.12 -1.66
C ALA A 55 8.94 -3.34 -0.34
N LEU A 56 10.08 -2.66 -0.11
CA LEU A 56 10.22 -1.75 1.03
C LEU A 56 9.21 -0.60 0.94
N HIS A 57 9.16 0.11 -0.20
CA HIS A 57 8.28 1.27 -0.36
C HIS A 57 6.79 0.93 -0.37
N ARG A 58 6.41 -0.27 -0.76
CA ARG A 58 5.04 -0.78 -0.76
C ARG A 58 4.56 -1.28 0.60
N PHE A 59 5.45 -1.39 1.60
CA PHE A 59 5.16 -1.98 2.90
C PHE A 59 4.56 -3.40 2.78
N CYS A 60 5.00 -4.17 1.79
CA CYS A 60 4.39 -5.45 1.45
C CYS A 60 4.54 -6.52 2.54
N TRP A 61 5.46 -6.35 3.47
CA TRP A 61 5.70 -7.23 4.61
C TRP A 61 4.83 -6.90 5.83
N TRP A 62 4.27 -5.68 5.94
CA TRP A 62 3.48 -5.24 7.10
C TRP A 62 2.24 -6.09 7.39
N PRO A 63 1.43 -6.52 6.40
CA PRO A 63 0.28 -7.38 6.69
C PRO A 63 0.64 -8.75 7.29
N HIS A 64 1.92 -9.12 7.24
CA HIS A 64 2.44 -10.36 7.81
C HIS A 64 3.04 -10.16 9.20
N CYS A 65 3.12 -8.92 9.68
CA CYS A 65 3.54 -8.63 11.05
C CYS A 65 2.48 -9.11 12.03
N VAL A 66 2.78 -10.18 12.75
CA VAL A 66 1.90 -10.76 13.76
C VAL A 66 2.57 -10.67 15.14
N GLY A 67 1.81 -10.23 16.15
CA GLY A 67 2.31 -10.05 17.51
C GLY A 67 2.74 -8.62 17.83
N GLU A 68 2.76 -8.31 19.14
CA GLU A 68 3.04 -6.94 19.63
C GLU A 68 4.48 -6.50 19.33
N ASP A 69 5.45 -7.40 19.46
CA ASP A 69 6.87 -7.10 19.20
C ASP A 69 7.11 -6.71 17.74
N THR A 70 6.48 -7.42 16.80
CA THR A 70 6.61 -7.11 15.39
C THR A 70 5.85 -5.83 15.01
N ALA A 71 4.69 -5.59 15.62
CA ALA A 71 3.92 -4.37 15.39
C ALA A 71 4.67 -3.10 15.87
N SER A 72 5.47 -3.20 16.93
CA SER A 72 6.29 -2.07 17.40
C SER A 72 7.34 -1.64 16.35
N TRP A 73 7.86 -2.57 15.56
CA TRP A 73 8.75 -2.27 14.46
C TRP A 73 8.10 -1.44 13.35
N VAL A 74 6.80 -1.64 13.13
CA VAL A 74 6.08 -0.86 12.12
C VAL A 74 6.09 0.62 12.45
N ASN A 75 5.91 1.00 13.73
CA ASN A 75 5.98 2.41 14.14
C ASN A 75 7.32 3.05 13.79
N VAL A 76 8.43 2.46 14.26
CA VAL A 76 9.75 3.07 14.07
C VAL A 76 10.18 3.10 12.61
N ILE A 77 9.84 2.07 11.82
CA ILE A 77 10.13 2.04 10.39
C ILE A 77 9.23 3.02 9.63
N PHE A 78 7.95 3.16 10.02
CA PHE A 78 7.05 4.15 9.43
C PHE A 78 7.58 5.58 9.65
N ASP A 79 7.94 5.93 10.87
CA ASP A 79 8.50 7.25 11.18
C ASP A 79 9.79 7.53 10.40
N SER A 80 10.69 6.56 10.35
CA SER A 80 11.93 6.67 9.56
C SER A 80 11.63 6.86 8.06
N TRP A 81 10.69 6.08 7.53
CA TRP A 81 10.29 6.15 6.13
C TRP A 81 9.63 7.51 5.80
N VAL A 82 8.72 7.99 6.66
CA VAL A 82 8.04 9.28 6.46
C VAL A 82 9.05 10.45 6.51
N ARG A 83 9.97 10.44 7.46
CA ARG A 83 11.03 11.47 7.53
C ARG A 83 11.87 11.52 6.26
N ARG A 84 12.13 10.38 5.63
CA ARG A 84 13.01 10.31 4.46
C ARG A 84 12.30 10.53 3.14
N PHE A 85 11.09 10.02 2.98
CA PHE A 85 10.38 9.97 1.71
C PHE A 85 9.01 10.67 1.74
N GLY A 86 8.56 11.14 2.87
CA GLY A 86 7.21 11.72 3.02
C GLY A 86 7.00 12.96 2.16
N ASP A 87 8.02 13.79 2.01
CA ASP A 87 7.97 15.05 1.24
C ASP A 87 8.57 14.94 -0.16
N ASP A 88 9.39 13.91 -0.42
CA ASP A 88 9.97 13.65 -1.74
C ASP A 88 8.94 12.93 -2.62
N ARG A 89 8.24 13.69 -3.46
CA ARG A 89 7.15 13.20 -4.30
C ARG A 89 7.62 12.57 -5.61
N ASP A 90 8.91 12.58 -5.87
CA ASP A 90 9.52 11.99 -7.04
C ASP A 90 10.02 10.55 -6.76
N GLY A 91 10.31 9.82 -7.82
CA GLY A 91 10.91 8.51 -7.75
C GLY A 91 9.95 7.36 -7.39
N TRP A 92 10.54 6.20 -7.14
CA TRP A 92 9.81 4.94 -6.94
C TRP A 92 8.95 4.92 -5.68
N ALA A 93 9.30 5.69 -4.66
CA ALA A 93 8.53 5.79 -3.43
C ALA A 93 7.12 6.37 -3.67
N TRP A 94 6.98 7.29 -4.62
CA TRP A 94 5.72 7.95 -4.96
C TRP A 94 5.15 7.57 -6.33
N HIS A 95 5.74 6.59 -6.99
CA HIS A 95 5.16 6.01 -8.20
C HIS A 95 3.74 5.49 -7.91
N PRO A 96 2.71 5.78 -8.75
CA PRO A 96 1.30 5.51 -8.44
C PRO A 96 1.01 4.06 -8.05
N TYR A 97 1.63 3.10 -8.74
CA TYR A 97 1.52 1.69 -8.38
C TYR A 97 2.02 1.41 -6.96
N THR A 98 3.18 1.95 -6.60
CA THR A 98 3.78 1.79 -5.27
C THR A 98 2.93 2.45 -4.20
N VAL A 99 2.40 3.63 -4.48
CA VAL A 99 1.49 4.37 -3.59
C VAL A 99 0.21 3.57 -3.33
N ALA A 100 -0.39 2.99 -4.38
CA ALA A 100 -1.59 2.16 -4.24
C ALA A 100 -1.35 0.93 -3.36
N GLU A 101 -0.26 0.18 -3.60
CA GLU A 101 0.10 -0.97 -2.77
C GLU A 101 0.39 -0.57 -1.31
N ARG A 102 1.16 0.51 -1.09
CA ARG A 102 1.45 1.01 0.26
C ARG A 102 0.19 1.40 1.00
N LEU A 103 -0.72 2.14 0.37
CA LEU A 103 -2.00 2.53 0.95
C LEU A 103 -2.79 1.30 1.44
N ILE A 104 -2.91 0.28 0.60
CA ILE A 104 -3.64 -0.95 0.91
C ILE A 104 -2.98 -1.73 2.04
N ASN A 105 -1.65 -1.88 2.01
CA ASN A 105 -0.92 -2.63 3.03
C ASN A 105 -0.97 -1.92 4.39
N LEU A 106 -0.91 -0.58 4.40
CA LEU A 106 -1.05 0.21 5.61
C LEU A 106 -2.47 0.11 6.18
N ILE A 107 -3.50 0.17 5.34
CA ILE A 107 -4.89 -0.03 5.76
C ILE A 107 -5.08 -1.44 6.36
N LYS A 108 -4.57 -2.49 5.70
CA LYS A 108 -4.64 -3.87 6.21
C LYS A 108 -4.00 -4.01 7.58
N PHE A 109 -2.81 -3.45 7.73
CA PHE A 109 -2.12 -3.44 9.01
C PHE A 109 -2.93 -2.68 10.07
N ALA A 110 -3.40 -1.49 9.75
CA ALA A 110 -4.12 -0.63 10.69
C ALA A 110 -5.45 -1.24 11.16
N LYS A 111 -6.14 -2.02 10.33
CA LYS A 111 -7.37 -2.74 10.71
C LYS A 111 -7.14 -3.80 11.79
N VAL A 112 -5.95 -4.37 11.85
CA VAL A 112 -5.60 -5.43 12.81
C VAL A 112 -4.93 -4.85 14.05
N HIS A 113 -3.95 -3.97 13.85
CA HIS A 113 -3.04 -3.52 14.92
C HIS A 113 -3.28 -2.06 15.35
N GLY A 114 -3.93 -1.25 14.54
CA GLY A 114 -4.07 0.19 14.72
C GLY A 114 -3.16 0.98 13.77
N LEU A 115 -3.39 2.29 13.71
CA LEU A 115 -2.59 3.20 12.87
C LEU A 115 -1.18 3.35 13.48
N PRO A 116 -0.12 3.24 12.66
CA PRO A 116 1.23 3.62 13.11
C PRO A 116 1.33 5.15 13.21
N GLY A 117 2.18 5.63 14.11
CA GLY A 117 2.40 7.06 14.32
C GLY A 117 1.21 7.78 14.96
N GLU A 118 1.22 9.11 14.88
CA GLU A 118 0.13 9.94 15.39
C GLU A 118 -1.06 9.91 14.40
N LYS A 119 -2.27 9.74 14.92
CA LYS A 119 -3.48 9.49 14.14
C LYS A 119 -3.75 10.55 13.06
N VAL A 120 -3.72 11.83 13.43
CA VAL A 120 -4.05 12.92 12.49
C VAL A 120 -2.98 13.01 11.40
N GLU A 121 -1.71 12.87 11.77
CA GLU A 121 -0.58 12.89 10.83
C GLU A 121 -0.65 11.73 9.85
N THR A 122 -0.91 10.52 10.36
CA THR A 122 -1.03 9.33 9.52
C THR A 122 -2.23 9.39 8.58
N LEU A 123 -3.38 9.82 9.05
CA LEU A 123 -4.57 9.98 8.19
C LEU A 123 -4.35 11.07 7.13
N THR A 124 -3.68 12.17 7.49
CA THR A 124 -3.27 13.21 6.54
C THR A 124 -2.30 12.65 5.50
N PHE A 125 -1.30 11.88 5.94
CA PHE A 125 -0.38 11.19 5.05
C PHE A 125 -1.10 10.23 4.09
N LEU A 126 -2.09 9.45 4.58
CA LEU A 126 -2.91 8.58 3.73
C LEU A 126 -3.71 9.38 2.69
N SER A 127 -4.22 10.55 3.04
CA SER A 127 -4.93 11.40 2.08
C SER A 127 -4.05 11.86 0.91
N HIS A 128 -2.74 12.04 1.15
CA HIS A 128 -1.78 12.36 0.09
C HIS A 128 -1.60 11.22 -0.91
N HIS A 129 -1.82 9.96 -0.51
CA HIS A 129 -1.73 8.81 -1.42
C HIS A 129 -2.77 8.88 -2.53
N GLY A 130 -4.02 9.20 -2.18
CA GLY A 130 -5.05 9.37 -3.18
C GLY A 130 -4.75 10.49 -4.16
N ALA A 131 -4.29 11.64 -3.65
CA ALA A 131 -3.89 12.75 -4.51
C ALA A 131 -2.75 12.34 -5.47
N ALA A 132 -1.75 11.60 -4.99
CA ALA A 132 -0.66 11.09 -5.82
C ALA A 132 -1.15 10.12 -6.91
N ILE A 133 -2.06 9.20 -6.59
CA ILE A 133 -2.66 8.29 -7.58
C ILE A 133 -3.47 9.09 -8.60
N PHE A 134 -4.33 10.00 -8.17
CA PHE A 134 -5.18 10.79 -9.09
C PHE A 134 -4.39 11.64 -10.07
N SER A 135 -3.28 12.23 -9.63
CA SER A 135 -2.47 13.10 -10.49
C SER A 135 -1.64 12.35 -11.53
N HIS A 136 -1.45 11.02 -11.35
CA HIS A 136 -0.56 10.22 -12.19
C HIS A 136 -1.15 8.84 -12.51
N LEU A 137 -2.47 8.77 -12.80
CA LEU A 137 -3.07 7.51 -13.24
C LEU A 137 -2.31 6.91 -14.42
N GLU A 138 -1.99 5.63 -14.33
CA GLU A 138 -1.18 4.90 -15.32
C GLU A 138 -2.04 4.44 -16.50
N TYR A 139 -2.73 5.40 -17.13
CA TYR A 139 -3.53 5.18 -18.33
C TYR A 139 -2.74 5.54 -19.59
N PHE A 140 -2.40 4.54 -20.38
CA PHE A 140 -1.61 4.68 -21.61
C PHE A 140 -2.44 4.46 -22.87
N GLY A 141 -3.74 4.61 -22.80
CA GLY A 141 -4.68 4.38 -23.91
C GLY A 141 -5.37 3.01 -23.84
N GLU A 142 -6.44 2.86 -24.61
CA GLU A 142 -7.33 1.69 -24.53
C GLU A 142 -6.65 0.35 -24.86
N ASN A 143 -5.60 0.38 -25.67
CA ASN A 143 -4.90 -0.82 -26.10
C ASN A 143 -3.65 -1.15 -25.26
N ASN A 144 -3.25 -0.24 -24.38
CA ASN A 144 -2.06 -0.39 -23.52
C ASN A 144 -2.42 -0.41 -22.05
N THR A 145 -3.60 -0.90 -21.71
CA THR A 145 -4.05 -1.08 -20.34
C THR A 145 -3.50 -2.39 -19.78
N GLY A 146 -3.21 -2.37 -18.51
CA GLY A 146 -2.65 -3.52 -17.81
C GLY A 146 -2.99 -3.51 -16.32
N ASN A 147 -2.26 -4.31 -15.57
CA ASN A 147 -2.44 -4.43 -14.14
C ASN A 147 -2.15 -3.12 -13.37
N HIS A 148 -1.38 -2.18 -13.94
CA HIS A 148 -1.00 -0.94 -13.27
C HIS A 148 -2.22 -0.03 -13.00
N LEU A 149 -3.01 0.26 -14.04
CA LEU A 149 -4.21 1.08 -13.87
C LEU A 149 -5.26 0.37 -13.00
N ALA A 150 -5.38 -0.96 -13.12
CA ALA A 150 -6.24 -1.74 -12.23
C ALA A 150 -5.79 -1.63 -10.76
N ASN A 151 -4.47 -1.64 -10.48
CA ASN A 151 -3.93 -1.43 -9.14
C ASN A 151 -4.16 -0.01 -8.63
N ASN A 152 -4.03 1.02 -9.49
CA ASN A 152 -4.39 2.39 -9.12
C ASN A 152 -5.88 2.47 -8.72
N GLY A 153 -6.77 1.86 -9.52
CA GLY A 153 -8.20 1.77 -9.21
C GLY A 153 -8.47 1.03 -7.89
N ARG A 154 -7.75 -0.07 -7.63
CA ARG A 154 -7.85 -0.82 -6.37
C ARG A 154 -7.44 0.03 -5.17
N GLY A 155 -6.32 0.76 -5.27
CA GLY A 155 -5.86 1.66 -4.22
C GLY A 155 -6.89 2.75 -3.89
N LEU A 156 -7.46 3.40 -4.91
CA LEU A 156 -8.50 4.40 -4.74
C LEU A 156 -9.79 3.81 -4.18
N PHE A 157 -10.22 2.65 -4.68
CA PHE A 157 -11.47 2.02 -4.25
C PHE A 157 -11.41 1.60 -2.77
N LEU A 158 -10.42 0.79 -2.41
CA LEU A 158 -10.27 0.31 -1.04
C LEU A 158 -9.92 1.45 -0.08
N GLY A 159 -9.02 2.36 -0.48
CA GLY A 159 -8.69 3.56 0.28
C GLY A 159 -9.91 4.46 0.49
N GLY A 160 -10.72 4.65 -0.54
CA GLY A 160 -11.95 5.45 -0.47
C GLY A 160 -12.97 4.87 0.50
N LEU A 161 -13.23 3.56 0.44
CA LEU A 161 -14.16 2.88 1.34
C LEU A 161 -13.70 2.96 2.80
N GLU A 162 -12.42 2.72 3.07
CA GLU A 162 -11.90 2.67 4.44
C GLU A 162 -11.70 4.06 5.06
N LEU A 163 -11.41 5.06 4.23
CA LEU A 163 -11.26 6.46 4.66
C LEU A 163 -12.56 7.27 4.55
N GLY A 164 -13.66 6.68 4.09
CA GLY A 164 -14.92 7.40 3.89
C GLY A 164 -14.84 8.51 2.83
N LEU A 165 -14.02 8.31 1.80
CA LEU A 165 -13.82 9.24 0.69
C LEU A 165 -14.54 8.75 -0.56
N ASP A 166 -15.84 9.01 -0.64
CA ASP A 166 -16.75 8.49 -1.69
C ASP A 166 -16.21 8.75 -3.10
N GLN A 167 -15.64 9.93 -3.34
CA GLN A 167 -15.07 10.25 -4.66
C GLN A 167 -13.94 9.29 -5.06
N TRP A 168 -13.12 8.85 -4.12
CA TRP A 168 -12.06 7.87 -4.41
C TRP A 168 -12.66 6.50 -4.70
N ALA A 169 -13.62 6.07 -3.87
CA ALA A 169 -14.30 4.80 -4.06
C ALA A 169 -15.02 4.75 -5.42
N ASP A 170 -15.73 5.81 -5.81
CA ASP A 170 -16.42 5.91 -7.07
C ASP A 170 -15.49 5.85 -8.29
N VAL A 171 -14.41 6.62 -8.27
CA VAL A 171 -13.43 6.63 -9.37
C VAL A 171 -12.69 5.31 -9.43
N GLY A 172 -12.23 4.81 -8.29
CA GLY A 172 -11.55 3.52 -8.21
C GLY A 172 -12.43 2.36 -8.70
N GLY A 173 -13.69 2.34 -8.29
CA GLY A 173 -14.66 1.35 -8.74
C GLY A 173 -14.91 1.38 -10.25
N ARG A 174 -15.05 2.58 -10.84
CA ARG A 174 -15.17 2.74 -12.31
C ARG A 174 -13.92 2.24 -13.04
N ILE A 175 -12.72 2.59 -12.57
CA ILE A 175 -11.48 2.10 -13.16
C ILE A 175 -11.45 0.56 -13.12
N LEU A 176 -11.75 -0.06 -11.97
CA LEU A 176 -11.76 -1.51 -11.83
C LEU A 176 -12.74 -2.18 -12.80
N ILE A 177 -13.96 -1.65 -12.94
CA ILE A 177 -14.97 -2.19 -13.87
C ILE A 177 -14.49 -2.12 -15.32
N GLU A 178 -13.97 -0.96 -15.75
CA GLU A 178 -13.51 -0.77 -17.13
C GLU A 178 -12.25 -1.59 -17.42
N GLU A 179 -11.28 -1.57 -16.52
CA GLU A 179 -10.07 -2.37 -16.70
C GLU A 179 -10.35 -3.87 -16.63
N GLY A 180 -11.25 -4.32 -15.78
CA GLY A 180 -11.66 -5.73 -15.75
C GLY A 180 -12.16 -6.24 -17.10
N ARG A 181 -12.93 -5.42 -17.84
CA ARG A 181 -13.40 -5.75 -19.18
C ARG A 181 -12.27 -5.79 -20.22
N ARG A 182 -11.22 -5.02 -20.03
CA ARG A 182 -10.08 -4.90 -20.96
C ARG A 182 -9.01 -5.95 -20.72
N ILE A 183 -8.65 -6.21 -19.44
CA ILE A 183 -7.55 -7.11 -19.09
C ILE A 183 -7.94 -8.58 -19.02
N PHE A 184 -9.23 -8.89 -18.82
CA PHE A 184 -9.70 -10.27 -18.87
C PHE A 184 -10.36 -10.60 -20.21
N THR A 185 -10.15 -11.81 -20.67
CA THR A 185 -10.86 -12.37 -21.83
C THR A 185 -12.30 -12.75 -21.46
N SER A 186 -13.15 -13.04 -22.44
CA SER A 186 -14.50 -13.57 -22.22
C SER A 186 -14.55 -14.88 -21.43
N ASN A 187 -13.44 -15.64 -21.44
CA ASN A 187 -13.28 -16.88 -20.67
C ASN A 187 -12.73 -16.64 -19.25
N GLY A 188 -12.57 -15.38 -18.83
CA GLY A 188 -12.07 -15.01 -17.51
C GLY A 188 -10.56 -15.13 -17.35
N LEU A 189 -9.78 -15.36 -18.40
CA LEU A 189 -8.33 -15.43 -18.34
C LEU A 189 -7.71 -14.05 -18.52
N LEU A 190 -6.65 -13.76 -17.76
CA LEU A 190 -5.87 -12.53 -17.92
C LEU A 190 -5.16 -12.54 -19.29
N ARG A 191 -5.27 -11.45 -20.04
CA ARG A 191 -4.70 -11.33 -21.40
C ARG A 191 -3.17 -11.39 -21.45
N GLU A 192 -2.50 -11.05 -20.36
CA GLU A 192 -1.02 -11.14 -20.27
C GLU A 192 -0.49 -12.59 -20.36
N GLY A 193 -1.34 -13.61 -20.23
CA GLY A 193 -0.95 -15.01 -20.37
C GLY A 193 -0.07 -15.55 -19.23
N SER A 194 0.18 -14.78 -18.19
CA SER A 194 0.93 -15.19 -17.01
C SER A 194 0.01 -15.78 -15.96
N SER A 195 0.25 -17.02 -15.55
CA SER A 195 -0.52 -17.66 -14.46
C SER A 195 -0.32 -16.94 -13.12
N HIS A 196 0.88 -16.42 -12.86
CA HIS A 196 1.18 -15.65 -11.66
C HIS A 196 0.35 -14.37 -11.60
N TYR A 197 0.41 -13.54 -12.65
CA TYR A 197 -0.38 -12.32 -12.73
C TYR A 197 -1.88 -12.59 -12.76
N HIS A 198 -2.31 -13.67 -13.40
CA HIS A 198 -3.72 -14.06 -13.38
C HIS A 198 -4.22 -14.29 -11.96
N LEU A 199 -3.50 -15.05 -11.13
CA LEU A 199 -3.86 -15.28 -9.74
C LEU A 199 -3.80 -13.98 -8.90
N LEU A 200 -2.76 -13.18 -9.11
CA LEU A 200 -2.57 -11.91 -8.40
C LEU A 200 -3.72 -10.94 -8.68
N VAL A 201 -4.03 -10.69 -9.94
CA VAL A 201 -5.07 -9.74 -10.33
C VAL A 201 -6.46 -10.27 -9.98
N THR A 202 -6.71 -11.57 -10.14
CA THR A 202 -7.98 -12.18 -9.70
C THR A 202 -8.19 -12.00 -8.19
N ARG A 203 -7.14 -12.17 -7.38
CA ARG A 203 -7.20 -11.90 -5.94
C ARG A 203 -7.55 -10.44 -5.65
N TRP A 204 -6.99 -9.47 -6.38
CA TRP A 204 -7.31 -8.05 -6.22
C TRP A 204 -8.80 -7.76 -6.47
N TYR A 205 -9.36 -8.31 -7.56
CA TYR A 205 -10.78 -8.14 -7.87
C TYR A 205 -11.68 -8.82 -6.84
N ALA A 206 -11.30 -10.01 -6.38
CA ALA A 206 -12.03 -10.69 -5.31
C ALA A 206 -12.01 -9.91 -3.99
N GLU A 207 -10.86 -9.33 -3.63
CA GLU A 207 -10.71 -8.46 -2.45
C GLU A 207 -11.63 -7.23 -2.56
N CYS A 208 -11.62 -6.54 -3.69
CA CYS A 208 -12.49 -5.39 -3.92
C CYS A 208 -13.98 -5.77 -3.86
N TRP A 209 -14.34 -6.89 -4.46
CA TRP A 209 -15.72 -7.38 -4.44
C TRP A 209 -16.21 -7.77 -3.04
N LEU A 210 -15.35 -8.39 -2.24
CA LEU A 210 -15.70 -8.77 -0.86
C LEU A 210 -15.78 -7.57 0.10
N THR A 211 -15.17 -6.43 -0.28
CA THR A 211 -15.17 -5.21 0.53
C THR A 211 -16.33 -4.28 0.17
N ALA A 212 -16.86 -4.37 -1.06
CA ALA A 212 -17.99 -3.59 -1.55
C ALA A 212 -19.31 -3.94 -0.82
#